data_5f6bd956a7596393ec5ef0cd6c60bda3
#
_entry.id   5f6bd956a7596393ec5ef0cd6c60bda3
#
_cell.length_a   1.000
_cell.length_b   1.000
_cell.length_c   1.000
_cell.angle_alpha   90.00
_cell.angle_beta   90.00
_cell.angle_gamma   90.00
#
_symmetry.space_group_name_H-M   'P 1'
#
loop_
_entity.id
_entity.type
_entity.pdbx_description
1 polymer ?
#
loop_
_entity_poly.entity_id
_entity_poly.type
_entity_poly.pdbx_seq_one_letter_code
_entity_poly.pdbx_strand_id
1 'polypeptide(L)'
;LYLAKIYETEENDIEKEKNINTTLLLEPDNEEAMYMLIDIKLKKSDFEQVKKLRNDFKVICKILCSKVKSIDERLKNIEVKNES
;
A
#
# COMPACT_ATOMS: atom_id res chain seq x y z
N LEU A 1 11.70 17.66 -19.27
CA LEU A 1 12.46 16.62 -18.61
C LEU A 1 11.91 16.30 -17.22
N TYR A 2 11.67 17.34 -16.47
CA TYR A 2 11.12 17.21 -15.12
C TYR A 2 9.69 16.66 -15.15
N LEU A 3 8.86 17.20 -16.02
CA LEU A 3 7.48 16.74 -16.17
C LEU A 3 7.41 15.31 -16.67
N ALA A 4 8.31 14.93 -17.57
CA ALA A 4 8.36 13.57 -18.09
C ALA A 4 8.61 12.56 -16.97
N LYS A 5 9.48 12.89 -16.02
CA LYS A 5 9.76 12.02 -14.88
C LYS A 5 8.53 11.81 -13.99
N ILE A 6 7.74 12.86 -13.79
CA ILE A 6 6.53 12.78 -12.99
C ILE A 6 5.52 11.87 -13.67
N TYR A 7 5.33 12.02 -14.98
CA TYR A 7 4.41 11.17 -15.72
C TYR A 7 4.84 9.72 -15.73
N GLU A 8 6.14 9.46 -15.89
CA GLU A 8 6.66 8.10 -15.85
C GLU A 8 6.40 7.45 -14.49
N THR A 9 6.55 8.19 -13.41
CA THR A 9 6.30 7.68 -12.07
C THR A 9 4.84 7.32 -11.89
N GLU A 10 3.92 8.14 -12.38
CA GLU A 10 2.49 7.86 -12.28
C GLU A 10 2.11 6.63 -13.10
N GLU A 11 2.63 6.51 -14.30
CA GLU A 11 2.38 5.34 -15.15
C GLU A 11 2.91 4.07 -14.51
N ASN A 12 4.12 4.14 -13.93
CA ASN A 12 4.71 3.00 -13.24
C ASN A 12 3.88 2.58 -12.04
N ASP A 13 3.34 3.52 -11.30
CA ASP A 13 2.50 3.21 -10.15
C ASP A 13 1.20 2.53 -10.56
N ILE A 14 0.60 2.97 -11.65
CA ILE A 14 -0.61 2.37 -12.20
C ILE A 14 -0.34 0.93 -12.64
N GLU A 15 0.75 0.71 -13.37
CA GLU A 15 1.14 -0.62 -13.81
C GLU A 15 1.50 -1.52 -12.65
N LYS A 16 2.21 -1.00 -11.66
CA LYS A 16 2.55 -1.74 -10.45
C LYS A 16 1.29 -2.19 -9.73
N GLU A 17 0.34 -1.29 -9.54
CA GLU A 17 -0.91 -1.62 -8.88
C GLU A 17 -1.66 -2.71 -9.64
N LYS A 18 -1.69 -2.60 -10.95
CA LYS A 18 -2.33 -3.59 -11.82
C LYS A 18 -1.70 -4.97 -11.65
N ASN A 19 -0.37 -5.03 -11.67
CA ASN A 19 0.37 -6.28 -11.50
C ASN A 19 0.18 -6.85 -10.10
N ILE A 20 0.16 -6.01 -9.09
CA ILE A 20 -0.06 -6.43 -7.71
C ILE A 20 -1.46 -7.01 -7.56
N ASN A 21 -2.47 -6.36 -8.12
CA ASN A 21 -3.84 -6.86 -8.09
C ASN A 21 -3.95 -8.21 -8.76
N THR A 22 -3.27 -8.39 -9.89
CA THR A 22 -3.24 -9.67 -10.59
C THR A 22 -2.58 -10.74 -9.72
N THR A 23 -1.47 -10.40 -9.08
CA THR A 23 -0.77 -11.31 -8.17
C THR A 23 -1.68 -11.73 -7.02
N LEU A 24 -2.43 -10.80 -6.45
CA LEU A 24 -3.34 -11.08 -5.33
C LEU A 24 -4.55 -11.92 -5.77
N LEU A 25 -4.94 -11.83 -7.03
CA LEU A 25 -5.98 -12.70 -7.56
C LEU A 25 -5.52 -14.15 -7.64
N LEU A 26 -4.25 -14.35 -8.00
CA LEU A 26 -3.67 -15.68 -8.10
C LEU A 26 -3.18 -16.20 -6.75
N GLU A 27 -2.65 -15.32 -5.94
CA GLU A 27 -2.10 -15.64 -4.62
C GLU A 27 -2.64 -14.64 -3.59
N PRO A 28 -3.86 -14.87 -3.06
CA PRO A 28 -4.48 -13.92 -2.11
C PRO A 28 -3.69 -13.77 -0.81
N ASP A 29 -2.86 -14.74 -0.47
CA ASP A 29 -2.05 -14.75 0.74
C ASP A 29 -0.61 -14.26 0.51
N ASN A 30 -0.35 -13.63 -0.63
CA ASN A 30 0.97 -13.09 -0.91
C ASN A 30 1.16 -11.79 -0.10
N GLU A 31 1.84 -11.90 1.03
CA GLU A 31 2.02 -10.78 1.96
C GLU A 31 2.86 -9.65 1.35
N GLU A 32 3.84 -9.98 0.53
CA GLU A 32 4.67 -8.97 -0.13
C GLU A 32 3.83 -8.11 -1.07
N ALA A 33 3.01 -8.75 -1.89
CA ALA A 33 2.12 -8.05 -2.81
C ALA A 33 1.12 -7.17 -2.06
N MET A 34 0.55 -7.70 -0.97
CA MET A 34 -0.39 -6.96 -0.13
C MET A 34 0.28 -5.72 0.46
N TYR A 35 1.49 -5.88 0.97
CA TYR A 35 2.24 -4.77 1.56
C TYR A 35 2.54 -3.69 0.51
N MET A 36 2.93 -4.10 -0.69
CA MET A 36 3.18 -3.15 -1.79
C MET A 36 1.92 -2.38 -2.16
N LEU A 37 0.78 -3.05 -2.17
CA LEU A 37 -0.50 -2.39 -2.46
C LEU A 37 -0.84 -1.36 -1.38
N ILE A 38 -0.61 -1.71 -0.11
CA ILE A 38 -0.82 -0.79 1.00
C ILE A 38 0.05 0.46 0.82
N ASP A 39 1.30 0.29 0.45
CA ASP A 39 2.21 1.41 0.22
C ASP A 39 1.70 2.33 -0.89
N ILE A 40 1.21 1.76 -1.98
CA ILE A 40 0.65 2.53 -3.09
C ILE A 40 -0.59 3.32 -2.63
N LYS A 41 -1.46 2.69 -1.87
CA LYS A 41 -2.66 3.36 -1.35
C LYS A 41 -2.32 4.48 -0.38
N LEU A 42 -1.26 4.30 0.43
CA LEU A 42 -0.78 5.36 1.30
C LEU A 42 -0.31 6.58 0.50
N LYS A 43 0.41 6.34 -0.58
CA LYS A 43 0.88 7.41 -1.46
C LYS A 43 -0.29 8.16 -2.10
N LYS A 44 -1.38 7.46 -2.39
CA LYS A 44 -2.58 8.05 -2.97
C LYS A 44 -3.52 8.66 -1.95
N SER A 45 -3.17 8.58 -0.67
CA SER A 45 -3.99 9.08 0.43
C SER A 45 -5.34 8.38 0.55
N ASP A 46 -5.43 7.15 0.07
CA ASP A 46 -6.65 6.33 0.16
C ASP A 46 -6.62 5.54 1.46
N PHE A 47 -6.82 6.23 2.57
CA PHE A 47 -6.64 5.67 3.91
C PHE A 47 -7.67 4.62 4.28
N GLU A 48 -8.87 4.70 3.74
CA GLU A 48 -9.88 3.68 3.98
C GLU A 48 -9.44 2.33 3.43
N GLN A 49 -8.90 2.33 2.21
CA GLN A 49 -8.36 1.13 1.60
C GLN A 49 -7.16 0.61 2.37
N VAL A 50 -6.30 1.52 2.84
CA VAL A 50 -5.13 1.15 3.64
C VAL A 50 -5.56 0.40 4.89
N LYS A 51 -6.56 0.89 5.60
CA LYS A 51 -7.05 0.25 6.83
C LYS A 51 -7.60 -1.14 6.54
N LYS A 52 -8.35 -1.28 5.47
CA LYS A 52 -8.93 -2.56 5.05
C LYS A 52 -7.84 -3.55 4.68
N LEU A 53 -6.89 -3.11 3.85
CA LEU A 53 -5.78 -3.95 3.41
C LEU A 53 -4.87 -4.33 4.57
N ARG A 54 -4.67 -3.42 5.52
CA ARG A 54 -3.89 -3.71 6.72
C ARG A 54 -4.53 -4.84 7.53
N ASN A 55 -5.85 -4.82 7.68
CA ASN A 55 -6.56 -5.88 8.39
C ASN A 55 -6.39 -7.22 7.69
N ASP A 56 -6.49 -7.23 6.37
CA ASP A 56 -6.26 -8.43 5.58
C ASP A 56 -4.82 -8.90 5.71
N PHE A 57 -3.88 -7.96 5.70
CA PHE A 57 -2.46 -8.26 5.84
C PHE A 57 -2.15 -8.93 7.18
N LYS A 58 -2.78 -8.49 8.25
CA LYS A 58 -2.62 -9.10 9.57
C LYS A 58 -3.01 -10.57 9.57
N VAL A 59 -4.01 -10.92 8.80
CA VAL A 59 -4.50 -12.30 8.71
C VAL A 59 -3.54 -13.18 7.92
N ILE A 60 -3.00 -12.67 6.82
CA ILE A 60 -2.19 -13.47 5.91
C ILE A 60 -0.69 -13.43 6.20
N CYS A 61 -0.21 -12.46 6.96
CA CYS A 61 1.21 -12.28 7.14
C CYS A 61 1.84 -13.45 7.89
N LYS A 62 3.06 -13.83 7.47
CA LYS A 62 3.85 -14.87 8.12
C LYS A 62 5.24 -14.35 8.43
N ILE A 63 5.84 -13.63 7.50
CA ILE A 63 7.21 -13.11 7.62
C ILE A 63 7.20 -11.60 7.83
N LEU A 64 6.28 -10.92 7.15
CA LEU A 64 6.23 -9.46 7.15
C LEU A 64 5.28 -8.87 8.20
N CYS A 65 4.91 -9.65 9.22
CA CYS A 65 3.99 -9.16 10.26
C CYS A 65 4.49 -7.92 10.96
N SER A 66 5.80 -7.76 11.10
CA SER A 66 6.40 -6.58 11.69
C SER A 66 6.08 -5.30 10.91
N LYS A 67 5.77 -5.44 9.62
CA LYS A 67 5.42 -4.29 8.77
C LYS A 67 4.06 -3.69 9.13
N VAL A 68 3.19 -4.46 9.78
CA VAL A 68 1.90 -3.96 10.25
C VAL A 68 2.11 -2.78 11.19
N LYS A 69 3.09 -2.88 12.08
CA LYS A 69 3.41 -1.81 13.00
C LYS A 69 3.84 -0.54 12.27
N SER A 70 4.66 -0.68 11.23
CA SER A 70 5.07 0.45 10.40
C SER A 70 3.89 1.11 9.72
N ILE A 71 2.97 0.31 9.20
CA ILE A 71 1.76 0.81 8.55
C ILE A 71 0.91 1.58 9.55
N ASP A 72 0.71 1.03 10.75
CA ASP A 72 -0.07 1.67 11.80
C ASP A 72 0.54 3.01 12.21
N GLU A 73 1.86 3.07 12.33
CA GLU A 73 2.56 4.30 12.67
C GLU A 73 2.37 5.37 11.59
N ARG A 74 2.46 4.98 10.33
CA ARG A 74 2.24 5.89 9.21
C ARG A 74 0.82 6.43 9.20
N LEU A 75 -0.17 5.57 9.43
CA LEU A 75 -1.56 5.98 9.51
C LEU A 75 -1.81 6.93 10.69
N LYS A 76 -1.23 6.62 11.82
CA LYS A 76 -1.36 7.45 13.02
C LYS A 76 -0.79 8.84 12.80
N ASN A 77 0.39 8.93 12.18
CA ASN A 77 1.03 10.21 11.89
C ASN A 77 0.19 11.05 10.95
N ILE A 78 -0.41 10.42 9.95
CA ILE A 78 -1.27 11.11 8.98
C ILE A 78 -2.53 11.62 9.67
N GLU A 79 -3.16 10.82 10.52
CA GLU A 79 -4.36 11.21 11.26
C GLU A 79 -4.09 12.40 12.17
N VAL A 80 -2.96 12.40 12.85
CA VAL A 80 -2.55 13.51 13.71
C VAL A 80 -2.37 14.79 12.89
N LYS A 81 -1.74 14.69 11.73
CA LYS A 81 -1.57 15.84 10.84
C LYS A 81 -2.90 16.40 10.36
N ASN A 82 -3.85 15.52 10.05
CA ASN A 82 -5.16 15.94 9.57
C ASN A 82 -5.99 16.61 10.65
N GLU A 83 -5.80 16.24 11.90
CA GLU A 83 -6.48 16.83 13.01
C GLU A 83 -5.93 18.22 13.39
N SER A 84 -4.68 18.46 13.11
CA SER A 84 -4.05 19.75 13.43
C SER A 84 -4.16 20.73 12.29
#